data_c5cfb4db769c5b387d69c42901f8be6d
#
_entry.id   c5cfb4db769c5b387d69c42901f8be6d
#
_cell.length_a   1.000
_cell.length_b   1.000
_cell.length_c   1.000
_cell.angle_alpha   90.00
_cell.angle_beta   90.00
_cell.angle_gamma   90.00
#
_symmetry.space_group_name_H-M   'P 1'
#
loop_
_entity.id
_entity.type
_entity.pdbx_description
1 polymer ?
#
loop_
_entity_poly.entity_id
_entity_poly.type
_entity_poly.pdbx_seq_one_letter_code
_entity_poly.pdbx_strand_id
1 'polypeptide(L)'
;GPVLGTMFGQPTAHPTAPAAIRDELEHEDPTRLGGFTGLYARAMRKVCAQPAATLGAIAVLLISIFWAYSHYGKGTIFFNDTDPQFLTVSVSGRGNFSAQEVDKLVRSVERRVFNVPGIRSMNTQTLLPGSSDGGPGAVADRIGVMFIELTPESDRSDSGFDIIRHIRERTFDMPGLRVEVQPVEQGPSIGKPIQIELRSRDRGLLKPVMAEVRAYMETRPYLIDIDDTRPLPSIEWRMEVDRAQAALYGADVTTSGIALQLVTSGVKVAEYRPAGADDAVDIRARYPSEHRGIKAMESIRVSTNQGMVPLSNFVSVEPAQGVDTLRRINGSPIERIRAQVVEGVLPDDAVADLKVWLDGQDFDSRVDIQFRGANEEQEESIAFVSVAFLLSLLLMFVLLVTQFNSFYQSVLILLAVIMSTAGVLVGLMLTERPFSAILTGIGIVSLAGIVVNNNIVLIDTFNFVRQRHPELPINSVIIRATAQRLRPVMLTTATTVFGLLPLALGMSVDLINR
;
A
#
# COMPACT_ATOMS: atom_id res chain seq x y z
N GLY A 1 -38.50 13.85 1.38
CA GLY A 1 -39.48 12.87 1.03
C GLY A 1 -40.92 13.28 1.35
N PRO A 2 -41.50 13.00 2.54
CA PRO A 2 -42.93 13.17 2.78
C PRO A 2 -43.42 14.61 2.59
N VAL A 3 -42.67 15.61 3.05
CA VAL A 3 -43.04 17.02 2.92
C VAL A 3 -43.14 17.49 1.47
N LEU A 4 -42.19 17.11 0.61
CA LEU A 4 -42.26 17.42 -0.83
C LEU A 4 -43.38 16.64 -1.51
N GLY A 5 -43.65 15.41 -1.09
CA GLY A 5 -44.75 14.60 -1.60
C GLY A 5 -46.14 15.20 -1.28
N THR A 6 -46.30 15.85 -0.10
CA THR A 6 -47.55 16.53 0.27
C THR A 6 -47.69 17.89 -0.40
N MET A 7 -46.58 18.58 -0.72
CA MET A 7 -46.62 19.90 -1.36
C MET A 7 -46.84 19.83 -2.87
N PHE A 8 -46.31 18.80 -3.54
CA PHE A 8 -46.36 18.67 -5.00
C PHE A 8 -47.14 17.47 -5.52
N GLY A 9 -47.55 16.54 -4.63
CA GLY A 9 -48.36 15.38 -4.99
C GLY A 9 -49.82 15.75 -5.18
N GLN A 10 -50.34 15.51 -6.35
CA GLN A 10 -51.80 15.61 -6.55
C GLN A 10 -52.49 14.41 -5.91
N PRO A 11 -53.59 14.61 -5.15
CA PRO A 11 -54.38 13.47 -4.65
C PRO A 11 -55.03 12.77 -5.85
N THR A 12 -54.59 11.56 -6.16
CA THR A 12 -55.24 10.74 -7.20
C THR A 12 -56.55 10.18 -6.66
N ALA A 13 -57.64 10.54 -7.29
CA ALA A 13 -58.99 10.14 -6.94
C ALA A 13 -59.33 8.64 -7.19
N HIS A 14 -58.40 7.89 -7.81
CA HIS A 14 -58.49 6.45 -7.99
C HIS A 14 -57.35 5.71 -7.29
N PRO A 15 -57.62 4.58 -6.62
CA PRO A 15 -56.55 3.76 -6.10
C PRO A 15 -55.63 3.35 -7.26
N THR A 16 -54.43 3.86 -7.27
CA THR A 16 -53.41 3.45 -8.22
C THR A 16 -53.15 1.95 -8.05
N ALA A 17 -52.80 1.26 -9.16
CA ALA A 17 -52.53 -0.16 -9.16
C ALA A 17 -51.69 -0.69 -7.95
N PRO A 18 -50.73 0.11 -7.38
CA PRO A 18 -50.04 -0.25 -6.14
C PRO A 18 -50.93 -0.32 -4.87
N ALA A 19 -51.94 0.56 -4.78
CA ALA A 19 -52.85 0.58 -3.61
C ALA A 19 -53.88 -0.58 -3.71
N ALA A 20 -54.39 -0.88 -4.87
CA ALA A 20 -55.26 -2.02 -5.12
C ALA A 20 -54.52 -3.35 -4.83
N ILE A 21 -53.26 -3.49 -5.26
CA ILE A 21 -52.44 -4.69 -4.96
C ILE A 21 -52.14 -4.79 -3.46
N ARG A 22 -52.00 -3.67 -2.77
CA ARG A 22 -51.78 -3.65 -1.32
C ARG A 22 -53.02 -4.09 -0.56
N ASP A 23 -54.20 -3.70 -0.99
CA ASP A 23 -55.48 -4.11 -0.42
C ASP A 23 -55.73 -5.60 -0.71
N GLU A 24 -55.45 -6.07 -1.93
CA GLU A 24 -55.52 -7.49 -2.28
C GLU A 24 -54.54 -8.34 -1.46
N LEU A 25 -53.32 -7.86 -1.19
CA LEU A 25 -52.32 -8.54 -0.36
C LEU A 25 -52.71 -8.58 1.14
N GLU A 26 -53.55 -7.65 1.59
CA GLU A 26 -54.04 -7.59 2.96
C GLU A 26 -55.21 -8.56 3.20
N HIS A 27 -56.08 -8.77 2.20
CA HIS A 27 -57.30 -9.53 2.35
C HIS A 27 -57.31 -10.88 1.63
N GLU A 28 -56.55 -11.05 0.52
CA GLU A 28 -56.47 -12.31 -0.22
C GLU A 28 -55.18 -13.12 0.04
N ASP A 29 -55.20 -14.41 -0.30
CA ASP A 29 -54.02 -15.27 -0.26
C ASP A 29 -53.03 -14.89 -1.38
N PRO A 30 -51.82 -14.36 -1.09
CA PRO A 30 -50.84 -13.92 -2.08
C PRO A 30 -50.43 -14.98 -3.11
N THR A 31 -50.65 -16.25 -2.79
CA THR A 31 -50.30 -17.37 -3.68
C THR A 31 -51.26 -17.52 -4.88
N ARG A 32 -52.44 -16.90 -4.82
CA ARG A 32 -53.43 -16.88 -5.91
C ARG A 32 -53.18 -15.74 -6.90
N LEU A 33 -52.34 -14.76 -6.54
CA LEU A 33 -52.01 -13.67 -7.40
C LEU A 33 -51.23 -14.11 -8.64
N GLY A 34 -51.48 -13.44 -9.78
CA GLY A 34 -50.73 -13.62 -11.00
C GLY A 34 -49.38 -12.89 -10.98
N GLY A 35 -48.53 -13.14 -11.99
CA GLY A 35 -47.27 -12.46 -12.17
C GLY A 35 -46.15 -12.84 -11.19
N PHE A 36 -45.16 -11.96 -11.07
CA PHE A 36 -43.93 -12.20 -10.30
C PHE A 36 -44.20 -12.40 -8.79
N THR A 37 -45.11 -11.60 -8.22
CA THR A 37 -45.48 -11.68 -6.79
C THR A 37 -46.09 -13.04 -6.43
N GLY A 38 -46.96 -13.56 -7.28
CA GLY A 38 -47.58 -14.87 -7.05
C GLY A 38 -46.59 -16.03 -7.24
N LEU A 39 -45.66 -15.93 -8.18
CA LEU A 39 -44.58 -16.91 -8.32
C LEU A 39 -43.72 -16.96 -7.05
N TYR A 40 -43.35 -15.78 -6.54
CA TYR A 40 -42.57 -15.63 -5.32
C TYR A 40 -43.33 -16.21 -4.08
N ALA A 41 -44.60 -15.86 -3.93
CA ALA A 41 -45.41 -16.35 -2.83
C ALA A 41 -45.57 -17.90 -2.84
N ARG A 42 -45.67 -18.49 -4.04
CA ARG A 42 -45.67 -19.96 -4.19
C ARG A 42 -44.34 -20.61 -3.84
N ALA A 43 -43.21 -19.95 -4.22
CA ALA A 43 -41.88 -20.38 -3.81
C ALA A 43 -41.72 -20.31 -2.28
N MET A 44 -42.15 -19.21 -1.66
CA MET A 44 -42.09 -19.02 -0.20
C MET A 44 -42.95 -20.05 0.53
N ARG A 45 -44.10 -20.44 -0.03
CA ARG A 45 -44.93 -21.52 0.55
C ARG A 45 -44.17 -22.86 0.63
N LYS A 46 -43.42 -23.21 -0.43
CA LYS A 46 -42.58 -24.44 -0.41
C LYS A 46 -41.45 -24.34 0.61
N VAL A 47 -40.79 -23.19 0.70
CA VAL A 47 -39.72 -22.92 1.68
C VAL A 47 -40.26 -23.05 3.12
N CYS A 48 -41.39 -22.43 3.41
CA CYS A 48 -42.03 -22.51 4.74
C CYS A 48 -42.60 -23.87 5.07
N ALA A 49 -42.94 -24.72 4.08
CA ALA A 49 -43.42 -26.07 4.30
C ALA A 49 -42.34 -27.02 4.84
N GLN A 50 -41.06 -26.77 4.56
CA GLN A 50 -39.95 -27.61 4.99
C GLN A 50 -38.82 -26.76 5.58
N PRO A 51 -39.02 -26.13 6.76
CA PRO A 51 -38.06 -25.16 7.31
C PRO A 51 -36.69 -25.76 7.62
N ALA A 52 -36.64 -26.98 8.16
CA ALA A 52 -35.38 -27.66 8.48
C ALA A 52 -34.55 -27.98 7.22
N ALA A 53 -35.19 -28.44 6.15
CA ALA A 53 -34.52 -28.72 4.88
C ALA A 53 -33.99 -27.41 4.24
N THR A 54 -34.76 -26.33 4.33
CA THR A 54 -34.36 -25.03 3.80
C THR A 54 -33.17 -24.45 4.57
N LEU A 55 -33.21 -24.48 5.91
CA LEU A 55 -32.07 -24.02 6.72
C LEU A 55 -30.84 -24.90 6.48
N GLY A 56 -31.01 -26.21 6.34
CA GLY A 56 -29.92 -27.11 5.98
C GLY A 56 -29.31 -26.80 4.61
N ALA A 57 -30.16 -26.53 3.61
CA ALA A 57 -29.69 -26.15 2.27
C ALA A 57 -28.92 -24.81 2.29
N ILE A 58 -29.40 -23.82 3.05
CA ILE A 58 -28.70 -22.55 3.22
C ILE A 58 -27.34 -22.75 3.93
N ALA A 59 -27.31 -23.56 4.99
CA ALA A 59 -26.08 -23.86 5.71
C ALA A 59 -25.05 -24.58 4.81
N VAL A 60 -25.49 -25.57 4.04
CA VAL A 60 -24.64 -26.27 3.06
C VAL A 60 -24.12 -25.29 1.98
N LEU A 61 -24.99 -24.42 1.47
CA LEU A 61 -24.61 -23.40 0.50
C LEU A 61 -23.53 -22.46 1.05
N LEU A 62 -23.73 -21.95 2.27
CA LEU A 62 -22.75 -21.07 2.92
C LEU A 62 -21.41 -21.79 3.12
N ILE A 63 -21.44 -23.00 3.70
CA ILE A 63 -20.22 -23.79 3.91
C ILE A 63 -19.53 -24.06 2.57
N SER A 64 -20.27 -24.39 1.51
CA SER A 64 -19.68 -24.64 0.19
C SER A 64 -19.05 -23.38 -0.41
N ILE A 65 -19.64 -22.19 -0.22
CA ILE A 65 -19.08 -20.91 -0.69
C ILE A 65 -17.77 -20.60 0.06
N PHE A 66 -17.78 -20.69 1.39
CA PHE A 66 -16.56 -20.46 2.18
C PHE A 66 -15.47 -21.48 1.86
N TRP A 67 -15.81 -22.74 1.69
CA TRP A 67 -14.89 -23.79 1.28
C TRP A 67 -14.34 -23.53 -0.13
N ALA A 68 -15.20 -23.19 -1.09
CA ALA A 68 -14.79 -22.88 -2.45
C ALA A 68 -13.86 -21.65 -2.48
N TYR A 69 -14.18 -20.62 -1.71
CA TYR A 69 -13.31 -19.44 -1.62
C TYR A 69 -11.94 -19.78 -1.01
N SER A 70 -11.89 -20.60 0.04
CA SER A 70 -10.64 -21.07 0.63
C SER A 70 -9.75 -21.84 -0.36
N HIS A 71 -10.36 -22.51 -1.36
CA HIS A 71 -9.64 -23.37 -2.30
C HIS A 71 -9.34 -22.69 -3.65
N TYR A 72 -10.25 -21.84 -4.11
CA TYR A 72 -10.18 -21.20 -5.44
C TYR A 72 -10.01 -19.68 -5.36
N GLY A 73 -10.03 -19.10 -4.17
CA GLY A 73 -9.79 -17.66 -3.98
C GLY A 73 -8.38 -17.27 -4.41
N LYS A 74 -8.24 -16.05 -4.90
CA LYS A 74 -6.94 -15.49 -5.36
C LYS A 74 -6.06 -14.95 -4.22
N GLY A 75 -6.28 -15.41 -2.98
CA GLY A 75 -5.52 -14.98 -1.80
C GLY A 75 -5.93 -13.61 -1.25
N THR A 76 -5.10 -13.10 -0.35
CA THR A 76 -5.34 -11.82 0.32
C THR A 76 -4.20 -10.86 -0.01
N ILE A 77 -4.54 -9.59 -0.22
CA ILE A 77 -3.58 -8.51 -0.43
C ILE A 77 -3.88 -7.36 0.53
N PHE A 78 -2.87 -6.55 0.85
CA PHE A 78 -3.04 -5.40 1.71
C PHE A 78 -3.92 -4.34 1.05
N PHE A 79 -3.55 -3.92 -0.14
CA PHE A 79 -4.25 -2.91 -0.94
C PHE A 79 -4.34 -3.37 -2.40
N ASN A 80 -5.39 -2.96 -3.13
CA ASN A 80 -5.51 -3.34 -4.54
C ASN A 80 -4.48 -2.60 -5.40
N ASP A 81 -3.78 -3.35 -6.22
CA ASP A 81 -2.96 -2.78 -7.28
C ASP A 81 -3.91 -2.18 -8.34
N THR A 82 -3.86 -0.87 -8.44
CA THR A 82 -4.51 -0.13 -9.53
C THR A 82 -3.47 0.26 -10.56
N ASP A 83 -3.89 0.44 -11.80
CA ASP A 83 -2.98 0.90 -12.85
C ASP A 83 -2.34 2.23 -12.44
N PRO A 84 -1.00 2.30 -12.30
CA PRO A 84 -0.33 3.45 -11.74
C PRO A 84 -0.42 4.66 -12.67
N GLN A 85 -0.73 5.82 -12.07
CA GLN A 85 -0.67 7.12 -12.76
C GLN A 85 0.67 7.82 -12.50
N PHE A 86 1.35 7.46 -11.43
CA PHE A 86 2.63 8.03 -11.04
C PHE A 86 3.65 6.91 -10.81
N LEU A 87 4.86 7.14 -11.28
CA LEU A 87 6.00 6.25 -11.08
C LEU A 87 7.14 6.98 -10.41
N THR A 88 7.93 6.24 -9.64
CA THR A 88 9.21 6.69 -9.13
C THR A 88 10.32 5.84 -9.71
N VAL A 89 11.29 6.48 -10.36
CA VAL A 89 12.51 5.84 -10.83
C VAL A 89 13.66 6.26 -9.93
N SER A 90 14.23 5.31 -9.20
CA SER A 90 15.39 5.53 -8.34
C SER A 90 16.65 5.07 -9.05
N VAL A 91 17.65 5.93 -9.07
CA VAL A 91 18.97 5.65 -9.64
C VAL A 91 19.97 5.53 -8.52
N SER A 92 20.61 4.38 -8.41
CA SER A 92 21.70 4.13 -7.47
C SER A 92 22.99 3.87 -8.22
N GLY A 93 24.10 4.40 -7.72
CA GLY A 93 25.41 4.27 -8.34
C GLY A 93 26.50 4.00 -7.32
N ARG A 94 27.46 3.15 -7.68
CA ARG A 94 28.62 2.83 -6.85
C ARG A 94 29.73 3.84 -7.10
N GLY A 95 30.19 4.50 -6.08
CA GLY A 95 31.37 5.32 -6.13
C GLY A 95 31.22 6.65 -5.42
N ASN A 96 32.34 7.31 -5.24
CA ASN A 96 32.39 8.66 -4.68
C ASN A 96 32.38 9.66 -5.84
N PHE A 97 31.18 9.97 -6.34
CA PHE A 97 30.98 10.84 -7.48
C PHE A 97 30.93 12.30 -7.06
N SER A 98 31.49 13.18 -7.90
CA SER A 98 31.23 14.62 -7.80
C SER A 98 29.81 14.94 -8.26
N ALA A 99 29.28 16.09 -7.84
CA ALA A 99 27.94 16.53 -8.26
C ALA A 99 27.75 16.54 -9.79
N GLN A 100 28.79 16.91 -10.53
CA GLN A 100 28.74 16.95 -11.99
C GLN A 100 28.72 15.55 -12.62
N GLU A 101 29.42 14.59 -12.03
CA GLU A 101 29.41 13.21 -12.48
C GLU A 101 28.05 12.55 -12.18
N VAL A 102 27.50 12.78 -10.99
CA VAL A 102 26.15 12.32 -10.64
C VAL A 102 25.13 12.87 -11.63
N ASP A 103 25.15 14.18 -11.90
CA ASP A 103 24.24 14.81 -12.86
C ASP A 103 24.34 14.18 -14.26
N LYS A 104 25.56 13.91 -14.74
CA LYS A 104 25.77 13.22 -16.03
C LYS A 104 25.20 11.81 -16.03
N LEU A 105 25.39 11.06 -14.94
CA LEU A 105 24.87 9.70 -14.82
C LEU A 105 23.34 9.71 -14.77
N VAL A 106 22.74 10.55 -13.94
CA VAL A 106 21.27 10.68 -13.83
C VAL A 106 20.66 11.12 -15.16
N ARG A 107 21.26 12.11 -15.85
CA ARG A 107 20.80 12.52 -17.20
C ARG A 107 20.94 11.42 -18.26
N SER A 108 21.85 10.48 -18.08
CA SER A 108 21.94 9.34 -19.00
C SER A 108 20.77 8.38 -18.86
N VAL A 109 20.27 8.18 -17.62
CA VAL A 109 19.05 7.42 -17.33
C VAL A 109 17.82 8.19 -17.81
N GLU A 110 17.73 9.47 -17.46
CA GLU A 110 16.64 10.37 -17.85
C GLU A 110 16.35 10.32 -19.35
N ARG A 111 17.40 10.39 -20.19
CA ARG A 111 17.26 10.32 -21.65
C ARG A 111 16.68 8.98 -22.14
N ARG A 112 16.97 7.87 -21.46
CA ARG A 112 16.40 6.57 -21.81
C ARG A 112 14.95 6.44 -21.38
N VAL A 113 14.63 6.98 -20.22
CA VAL A 113 13.28 6.95 -19.65
C VAL A 113 12.34 7.89 -20.42
N PHE A 114 12.78 9.12 -20.71
CA PHE A 114 11.96 10.13 -21.39
C PHE A 114 11.44 9.67 -22.77
N ASN A 115 12.16 8.79 -23.44
CA ASN A 115 11.78 8.26 -24.75
C ASN A 115 10.75 7.10 -24.67
N VAL A 116 10.22 6.75 -23.48
CA VAL A 116 9.17 5.73 -23.35
C VAL A 116 7.81 6.38 -23.60
N PRO A 117 6.99 5.83 -24.51
CA PRO A 117 5.63 6.33 -24.75
C PRO A 117 4.78 6.29 -23.47
N GLY A 118 3.82 7.21 -23.34
CA GLY A 118 2.89 7.25 -22.21
C GLY A 118 3.36 8.08 -21.03
N ILE A 119 4.55 8.70 -21.08
CA ILE A 119 5.02 9.66 -20.08
C ILE A 119 4.49 11.05 -20.41
N ARG A 120 3.77 11.68 -19.48
CA ARG A 120 3.26 13.04 -19.59
C ARG A 120 4.24 14.07 -19.08
N SER A 121 4.75 13.85 -17.89
CA SER A 121 5.73 14.74 -17.25
C SER A 121 6.74 13.95 -16.43
N MET A 122 7.94 14.53 -16.25
CA MET A 122 9.00 13.94 -15.46
C MET A 122 9.73 15.02 -14.69
N ASN A 123 9.86 14.84 -13.39
CA ASN A 123 10.66 15.68 -12.50
C ASN A 123 11.86 14.87 -12.02
N THR A 124 13.07 15.33 -12.34
CA THR A 124 14.32 14.65 -12.01
C THR A 124 15.08 15.42 -10.93
N GLN A 125 15.43 14.73 -9.85
CA GLN A 125 16.30 15.23 -8.81
C GLN A 125 17.63 14.48 -8.81
N THR A 126 18.72 15.21 -8.85
CA THR A 126 20.07 14.67 -8.66
C THR A 126 20.45 14.82 -7.20
N LEU A 127 20.83 13.72 -6.55
CA LEU A 127 21.19 13.65 -5.14
C LEU A 127 22.71 13.49 -5.02
N LEU A 128 23.34 14.23 -4.11
CA LEU A 128 24.74 13.99 -3.79
C LEU A 128 24.89 12.70 -2.99
N PRO A 129 25.93 11.88 -3.24
CA PRO A 129 26.21 10.70 -2.43
C PRO A 129 26.29 11.07 -0.95
N GLY A 130 25.56 10.32 -0.11
CA GLY A 130 25.48 10.59 1.33
C GLY A 130 24.46 11.67 1.74
N SER A 131 23.83 12.39 0.80
CA SER A 131 22.64 13.17 1.08
C SER A 131 21.42 12.22 1.03
N SER A 132 21.06 11.61 2.15
CA SER A 132 19.78 10.93 2.22
C SER A 132 18.67 11.97 2.28
N ASP A 133 17.65 11.84 1.46
CA ASP A 133 16.41 12.62 1.57
C ASP A 133 15.60 12.26 2.84
N GLY A 134 16.18 11.44 3.73
CA GLY A 134 15.64 11.13 5.06
C GLY A 134 14.35 10.31 5.07
N GLY A 135 13.84 9.93 3.92
CA GLY A 135 12.60 9.16 3.81
C GLY A 135 12.72 7.72 4.33
N PRO A 136 11.61 7.11 4.76
CA PRO A 136 11.57 5.68 5.06
C PRO A 136 11.98 4.89 3.81
N GLY A 137 13.09 4.16 3.88
CA GLY A 137 13.61 3.40 2.75
C GLY A 137 14.68 4.10 1.90
N ALA A 138 15.19 5.26 2.33
CA ALA A 138 16.35 5.87 1.68
C ALA A 138 17.54 4.90 1.67
N VAL A 139 18.10 4.65 0.47
CA VAL A 139 19.31 3.85 0.25
C VAL A 139 20.46 4.83 0.10
N ALA A 140 21.58 4.56 0.78
CA ALA A 140 22.73 5.44 0.81
C ALA A 140 23.35 5.73 -0.56
N ASP A 141 23.18 4.78 -1.47
CA ASP A 141 23.79 4.84 -2.82
C ASP A 141 22.88 5.50 -3.86
N ARG A 142 21.75 6.05 -3.44
CA ARG A 142 20.84 6.74 -4.34
C ARG A 142 21.44 8.06 -4.78
N ILE A 143 21.66 8.19 -6.09
CA ILE A 143 22.24 9.37 -6.74
C ILE A 143 21.22 10.19 -7.51
N GLY A 144 20.02 9.65 -7.74
CA GLY A 144 18.95 10.38 -8.42
C GLY A 144 17.59 9.75 -8.19
N VAL A 145 16.56 10.58 -8.29
CA VAL A 145 15.15 10.18 -8.25
C VAL A 145 14.41 10.91 -9.37
N MET A 146 13.58 10.18 -10.10
CA MET A 146 12.69 10.76 -11.11
C MET A 146 11.25 10.47 -10.69
N PHE A 147 10.46 11.51 -10.56
CA PHE A 147 9.02 11.44 -10.42
C PHE A 147 8.38 11.56 -11.79
N ILE A 148 7.63 10.58 -12.19
CA ILE A 148 7.02 10.47 -13.52
C ILE A 148 5.52 10.45 -13.38
N GLU A 149 4.85 11.34 -14.10
CA GLU A 149 3.40 11.32 -14.31
C GLU A 149 3.13 10.67 -15.66
N LEU A 150 2.27 9.67 -15.68
CA LEU A 150 1.83 9.01 -16.90
C LEU A 150 0.65 9.75 -17.52
N THR A 151 0.49 9.61 -18.84
CA THR A 151 -0.72 10.04 -19.53
C THR A 151 -1.92 9.30 -18.92
N PRO A 152 -3.10 9.94 -18.78
CA PRO A 152 -4.29 9.28 -18.27
C PRO A 152 -4.57 7.95 -18.97
N GLU A 153 -5.09 6.97 -18.24
CA GLU A 153 -5.35 5.61 -18.75
C GLU A 153 -6.22 5.61 -20.00
N SER A 154 -7.19 6.57 -20.10
CA SER A 154 -8.05 6.74 -21.26
C SER A 154 -7.33 7.13 -22.55
N ASP A 155 -6.15 7.76 -22.43
CA ASP A 155 -5.43 8.41 -23.54
C ASP A 155 -4.12 7.67 -23.90
N ARG A 156 -3.82 6.54 -23.24
CA ARG A 156 -2.63 5.73 -23.48
C ARG A 156 -2.97 4.33 -23.99
N SER A 157 -2.09 3.75 -24.79
CA SER A 157 -2.23 2.38 -25.34
C SER A 157 -1.75 1.31 -24.36
N ASP A 158 -0.74 1.64 -23.55
CA ASP A 158 -0.04 0.71 -22.68
C ASP A 158 -0.47 0.93 -21.23
N SER A 159 -0.59 -0.15 -20.46
CA SER A 159 -0.83 -0.03 -19.02
C SER A 159 0.37 0.61 -18.32
N GLY A 160 0.18 1.18 -17.13
CA GLY A 160 1.28 1.70 -16.34
C GLY A 160 2.30 0.62 -15.97
N PHE A 161 1.86 -0.63 -15.81
CA PHE A 161 2.76 -1.77 -15.57
C PHE A 161 3.59 -2.13 -16.83
N ASP A 162 3.01 -2.02 -18.04
CA ASP A 162 3.76 -2.18 -19.28
C ASP A 162 4.83 -1.09 -19.44
N ILE A 163 4.50 0.16 -19.09
CA ILE A 163 5.45 1.27 -19.10
C ILE A 163 6.59 1.01 -18.11
N ILE A 164 6.31 0.51 -16.90
CA ILE A 164 7.33 0.10 -15.92
C ILE A 164 8.26 -0.94 -16.55
N ARG A 165 7.72 -1.96 -17.20
CA ARG A 165 8.50 -3.01 -17.88
C ARG A 165 9.39 -2.41 -18.98
N HIS A 166 8.85 -1.54 -19.83
CA HIS A 166 9.61 -0.88 -20.89
C HIS A 166 10.74 0.01 -20.34
N ILE A 167 10.52 0.70 -19.22
CA ILE A 167 11.59 1.48 -18.58
C ILE A 167 12.68 0.55 -18.05
N ARG A 168 12.32 -0.56 -17.38
CA ARG A 168 13.27 -1.55 -16.89
C ARG A 168 14.11 -2.15 -18.01
N GLU A 169 13.49 -2.56 -19.12
CA GLU A 169 14.19 -3.11 -20.28
C GLU A 169 15.18 -2.11 -20.89
N ARG A 170 14.84 -0.83 -20.95
CA ARG A 170 15.70 0.21 -21.49
C ARG A 170 16.85 0.64 -20.58
N THR A 171 16.74 0.34 -19.29
CA THR A 171 17.73 0.77 -18.29
C THR A 171 18.57 -0.38 -17.72
N PHE A 172 18.21 -1.64 -18.07
CA PHE A 172 18.87 -2.85 -17.56
C PHE A 172 20.36 -2.92 -17.86
N ASP A 173 20.79 -2.47 -19.04
CA ASP A 173 22.17 -2.58 -19.55
C ASP A 173 23.07 -1.41 -19.14
N MET A 174 22.70 -0.57 -18.17
CA MET A 174 23.49 0.59 -17.76
C MET A 174 24.60 0.20 -16.77
N PRO A 175 25.88 0.20 -17.21
CA PRO A 175 26.98 -0.30 -16.38
C PRO A 175 27.20 0.61 -15.17
N GLY A 176 27.37 0.00 -13.99
CA GLY A 176 27.66 0.72 -12.75
C GLY A 176 26.47 1.46 -12.12
N LEU A 177 25.31 1.43 -12.74
CA LEU A 177 24.07 1.98 -12.22
C LEU A 177 23.07 0.85 -11.94
N ARG A 178 22.27 1.04 -10.88
CA ARG A 178 21.09 0.26 -10.59
C ARG A 178 19.89 1.19 -10.69
N VAL A 179 19.01 0.88 -11.62
CA VAL A 179 17.78 1.65 -11.85
C VAL A 179 16.60 0.81 -11.37
N GLU A 180 15.86 1.33 -10.42
CA GLU A 180 14.65 0.71 -9.88
C GLU A 180 13.43 1.55 -10.27
N VAL A 181 12.40 0.88 -10.78
CA VAL A 181 11.15 1.53 -11.18
C VAL A 181 10.02 0.99 -10.33
N GLN A 182 9.35 1.87 -9.61
CA GLN A 182 8.26 1.52 -8.70
C GLN A 182 7.04 2.37 -8.99
N PRO A 183 5.83 1.80 -8.96
CA PRO A 183 4.61 2.59 -8.94
C PRO A 183 4.54 3.39 -7.63
N VAL A 184 3.95 4.58 -7.70
CA VAL A 184 3.57 5.31 -6.48
C VAL A 184 2.27 4.69 -5.97
N GLU A 185 2.34 4.03 -4.83
CA GLU A 185 1.20 3.35 -4.23
C GLU A 185 0.11 4.35 -3.83
N GLN A 186 -1.13 4.02 -4.16
CA GLN A 186 -2.31 4.75 -3.68
C GLN A 186 -2.70 4.18 -2.31
N GLY A 187 -2.15 4.77 -1.25
CA GLY A 187 -2.40 4.29 0.12
C GLY A 187 -1.24 4.60 1.05
N PRO A 188 -1.20 4.00 2.23
CA PRO A 188 -0.04 4.09 3.10
C PRO A 188 1.17 3.52 2.36
N SER A 189 2.22 4.33 2.18
CA SER A 189 3.45 3.86 1.53
C SER A 189 4.19 2.92 2.47
N ILE A 190 4.17 1.65 2.14
CA ILE A 190 4.89 0.60 2.87
C ILE A 190 6.30 0.37 2.28
N GLY A 191 6.59 0.95 1.12
CA GLY A 191 7.79 0.66 0.34
C GLY A 191 7.69 -0.71 -0.34
N LYS A 192 8.82 -1.43 -0.46
CA LYS A 192 8.80 -2.76 -1.08
C LYS A 192 7.97 -3.73 -0.24
N PRO A 193 7.13 -4.58 -0.86
CA PRO A 193 6.18 -5.44 -0.15
C PRO A 193 6.87 -6.48 0.74
N ILE A 194 8.05 -6.97 0.35
CA ILE A 194 8.82 -7.89 1.16
C ILE A 194 9.95 -7.13 1.84
N GLN A 195 9.95 -7.16 3.15
CA GLN A 195 10.99 -6.59 3.99
C GLN A 195 11.36 -7.58 5.08
N ILE A 196 12.63 -7.92 5.19
CA ILE A 196 13.17 -8.76 6.26
C ILE A 196 14.05 -7.87 7.12
N GLU A 197 13.68 -7.68 8.37
CA GLU A 197 14.44 -6.94 9.37
C GLU A 197 15.25 -7.91 10.22
N LEU A 198 16.56 -7.71 10.24
CA LEU A 198 17.51 -8.43 11.07
C LEU A 198 17.90 -7.51 12.23
N ARG A 199 17.75 -7.98 13.45
CA ARG A 199 18.06 -7.21 14.65
C ARG A 199 18.98 -8.01 15.57
N SER A 200 20.06 -7.38 16.06
CA SER A 200 20.93 -7.95 17.07
C SER A 200 21.60 -6.85 17.88
N ARG A 201 21.94 -7.14 19.14
CA ARG A 201 22.80 -6.25 19.94
C ARG A 201 24.24 -6.26 19.43
N ASP A 202 24.67 -7.38 18.84
CA ASP A 202 25.97 -7.51 18.21
C ASP A 202 25.85 -7.30 16.69
N ARG A 203 26.28 -6.13 16.22
CA ARG A 203 26.25 -5.77 14.81
C ARG A 203 27.09 -6.70 13.92
N GLY A 204 28.14 -7.32 14.48
CA GLY A 204 29.00 -8.24 13.74
C GLY A 204 28.26 -9.45 13.19
N LEU A 205 27.20 -9.90 13.88
CA LEU A 205 26.38 -11.03 13.49
C LEU A 205 25.41 -10.71 12.34
N LEU A 206 25.03 -9.45 12.16
CA LEU A 206 24.04 -9.08 11.15
C LEU A 206 24.55 -9.23 9.71
N LYS A 207 25.82 -8.87 9.46
CA LYS A 207 26.41 -8.89 8.11
C LYS A 207 26.43 -10.28 7.46
N PRO A 208 26.92 -11.36 8.14
CA PRO A 208 26.95 -12.69 7.54
C PRO A 208 25.52 -13.23 7.28
N VAL A 209 24.62 -13.11 8.26
CA VAL A 209 23.22 -13.57 8.12
C VAL A 209 22.54 -12.84 6.95
N MET A 210 22.71 -11.53 6.85
CA MET A 210 22.16 -10.73 5.77
C MET A 210 22.70 -11.16 4.40
N ALA A 211 24.00 -11.50 4.32
CA ALA A 211 24.59 -11.96 3.06
C ALA A 211 23.97 -13.29 2.61
N GLU A 212 23.71 -14.19 3.54
CA GLU A 212 23.11 -15.50 3.27
C GLU A 212 21.63 -15.37 2.86
N VAL A 213 20.85 -14.59 3.63
CA VAL A 213 19.45 -14.31 3.28
C VAL A 213 19.35 -13.66 1.90
N ARG A 214 20.19 -12.68 1.60
CA ARG A 214 20.22 -12.03 0.30
C ARG A 214 20.58 -13.01 -0.83
N ALA A 215 21.61 -13.83 -0.62
CA ALA A 215 22.01 -14.82 -1.62
C ALA A 215 20.88 -15.79 -1.94
N TYR A 216 20.12 -16.22 -0.93
CA TYR A 216 18.93 -17.04 -1.13
C TYR A 216 17.85 -16.30 -1.93
N MET A 217 17.52 -15.06 -1.54
CA MET A 217 16.52 -14.26 -2.25
C MET A 217 16.89 -14.05 -3.72
N GLU A 218 18.17 -13.85 -4.04
CA GLU A 218 18.66 -13.70 -5.41
C GLU A 218 18.50 -14.97 -6.26
N THR A 219 18.33 -16.14 -5.66
CA THR A 219 18.03 -17.39 -6.37
C THR A 219 16.55 -17.51 -6.77
N ARG A 220 15.69 -16.66 -6.24
CA ARG A 220 14.24 -16.74 -6.45
C ARG A 220 13.82 -15.89 -7.64
N PRO A 221 13.31 -16.49 -8.75
CA PRO A 221 12.98 -15.74 -9.96
C PRO A 221 11.77 -14.80 -9.81
N TYR A 222 10.96 -15.01 -8.77
CA TYR A 222 9.81 -14.15 -8.47
C TYR A 222 10.17 -12.93 -7.64
N LEU A 223 11.41 -12.82 -7.12
CA LEU A 223 11.92 -11.65 -6.41
C LEU A 223 12.75 -10.77 -7.33
N ILE A 224 12.40 -9.51 -7.40
CA ILE A 224 13.11 -8.50 -8.19
C ILE A 224 13.44 -7.28 -7.34
N ASP A 225 14.33 -6.44 -7.84
CA ASP A 225 14.73 -5.19 -7.19
C ASP A 225 15.17 -5.39 -5.72
N ILE A 226 15.94 -6.47 -5.48
CA ILE A 226 16.43 -6.80 -4.14
C ILE A 226 17.47 -5.77 -3.72
N ASP A 227 17.20 -5.06 -2.63
CA ASP A 227 18.14 -4.14 -1.99
C ASP A 227 18.33 -4.45 -0.51
N ASP A 228 19.40 -3.95 0.05
CA ASP A 228 19.65 -4.03 1.48
C ASP A 228 20.20 -2.70 2.03
N THR A 229 20.17 -2.56 3.35
CA THR A 229 20.62 -1.35 4.04
C THR A 229 22.13 -1.27 4.23
N ARG A 230 22.87 -2.27 3.79
CA ARG A 230 24.34 -2.21 3.85
C ARG A 230 24.83 -1.18 2.84
N PRO A 231 25.80 -0.35 3.23
CA PRO A 231 26.44 0.54 2.26
C PRO A 231 27.10 -0.31 1.17
N LEU A 232 27.00 0.12 -0.08
CA LEU A 232 27.83 -0.44 -1.14
C LEU A 232 29.29 -0.24 -0.74
N PRO A 233 30.17 -1.21 -1.04
CA PRO A 233 31.59 -1.07 -0.73
C PRO A 233 32.14 0.19 -1.37
N SER A 234 32.31 1.23 -0.56
CA SER A 234 32.95 2.50 -0.94
C SER A 234 34.26 2.62 -0.21
N ILE A 235 35.25 3.17 -0.88
CA ILE A 235 36.54 3.49 -0.28
C ILE A 235 36.49 4.95 0.14
N GLU A 236 36.60 5.19 1.44
CA GLU A 236 36.83 6.51 2.00
C GLU A 236 38.31 6.66 2.33
N TRP A 237 38.82 7.84 2.11
CA TRP A 237 40.18 8.15 2.51
C TRP A 237 40.17 8.67 3.94
N ARG A 238 40.60 7.83 4.88
CA ARG A 238 40.78 8.25 6.27
C ARG A 238 42.09 8.95 6.44
N MET A 239 42.03 10.13 7.02
CA MET A 239 43.18 10.91 7.34
C MET A 239 43.41 10.90 8.85
N GLU A 240 44.57 10.45 9.25
CA GLU A 240 45.01 10.51 10.64
C GLU A 240 46.11 11.52 10.81
N VAL A 241 45.91 12.43 11.76
CA VAL A 241 46.93 13.44 12.11
C VAL A 241 47.73 12.91 13.29
N ASP A 242 49.03 12.67 13.08
CA ASP A 242 49.95 12.39 14.18
C ASP A 242 50.18 13.72 14.93
N ARG A 243 49.50 13.81 16.09
CA ARG A 243 49.57 15.01 16.94
C ARG A 243 50.96 15.31 17.48
N ALA A 244 51.76 14.26 17.73
CA ALA A 244 53.13 14.43 18.23
C ALA A 244 54.05 15.03 17.15
N GLN A 245 53.96 14.51 15.92
CA GLN A 245 54.69 15.05 14.78
C GLN A 245 54.18 16.45 14.42
N ALA A 246 52.88 16.70 14.39
CA ALA A 246 52.32 18.01 14.15
C ALA A 246 52.82 19.06 15.15
N ALA A 247 52.91 18.69 16.44
CA ALA A 247 53.46 19.55 17.49
C ALA A 247 54.95 19.87 17.30
N LEU A 248 55.76 18.89 16.85
CA LEU A 248 57.18 19.11 16.54
C LEU A 248 57.40 20.15 15.44
N TYR A 249 56.52 20.19 14.42
CA TYR A 249 56.53 21.17 13.36
C TYR A 249 55.83 22.47 13.71
N GLY A 250 55.18 22.54 14.90
CA GLY A 250 54.32 23.68 15.25
C GLY A 250 53.11 23.84 14.32
N ALA A 251 52.64 22.73 13.74
CA ALA A 251 51.49 22.72 12.87
C ALA A 251 50.20 22.68 13.71
N ASP A 252 49.25 23.58 13.39
CA ASP A 252 47.92 23.58 13.96
C ASP A 252 46.99 22.66 13.16
N VAL A 253 46.19 21.85 13.88
CA VAL A 253 45.23 20.93 13.28
C VAL A 253 44.19 21.68 12.45
N THR A 254 43.77 22.86 12.90
CA THR A 254 42.78 23.70 12.19
C THR A 254 43.33 24.18 10.83
N THR A 255 44.56 24.66 10.81
CA THR A 255 45.23 25.10 9.56
C THR A 255 45.41 23.93 8.59
N SER A 256 45.73 22.74 9.12
CA SER A 256 45.81 21.51 8.33
C SER A 256 44.45 21.11 7.73
N GLY A 257 43.37 21.24 8.50
CA GLY A 257 41.98 21.02 8.04
C GLY A 257 41.57 22.00 6.93
N ILE A 258 41.91 23.27 7.06
CA ILE A 258 41.63 24.30 6.04
C ILE A 258 42.39 24.01 4.74
N ALA A 259 43.67 23.63 4.84
CA ALA A 259 44.49 23.26 3.69
C ALA A 259 43.90 22.07 2.92
N LEU A 260 43.36 21.09 3.67
CA LEU A 260 42.66 19.95 3.11
C LEU A 260 41.33 20.33 2.44
N GLN A 261 40.54 21.21 3.06
CA GLN A 261 39.29 21.72 2.47
C GLN A 261 39.56 22.44 1.15
N LEU A 262 40.64 23.18 1.01
CA LEU A 262 41.02 23.86 -0.24
C LEU A 262 41.19 22.90 -1.41
N VAL A 263 41.67 21.68 -1.16
CA VAL A 263 41.84 20.63 -2.19
C VAL A 263 40.58 19.82 -2.41
N THR A 264 39.74 19.65 -1.40
CA THR A 264 38.53 18.84 -1.47
C THR A 264 37.29 19.66 -1.80
N SER A 265 36.57 20.15 -0.80
CA SER A 265 35.27 20.83 -0.92
C SER A 265 35.37 22.33 -1.20
N GLY A 266 36.56 22.91 -0.97
CA GLY A 266 36.76 24.35 -0.96
C GLY A 266 36.40 25.01 0.36
N VAL A 267 37.04 26.11 0.66
CA VAL A 267 36.82 26.91 1.86
C VAL A 267 35.87 28.06 1.53
N LYS A 268 34.84 28.25 2.32
CA LYS A 268 33.97 29.42 2.22
C LYS A 268 34.72 30.64 2.73
N VAL A 269 34.97 31.58 1.86
CA VAL A 269 35.75 32.81 2.13
C VAL A 269 34.83 33.97 2.49
N ALA A 270 33.71 34.09 1.80
CA ALA A 270 32.73 35.16 1.99
C ALA A 270 31.35 34.74 1.45
N GLU A 271 30.37 35.57 1.70
CA GLU A 271 29.06 35.52 1.06
C GLU A 271 28.81 36.77 0.25
N TYR A 272 28.19 36.62 -0.89
CA TYR A 272 27.71 37.73 -1.71
C TYR A 272 26.21 37.62 -1.92
N ARG A 273 25.51 38.69 -1.59
CA ARG A 273 24.07 38.77 -1.83
C ARG A 273 23.81 39.72 -3.00
N PRO A 274 23.44 39.22 -4.18
CA PRO A 274 23.07 40.06 -5.31
C PRO A 274 21.85 40.93 -4.97
N ALA A 275 21.78 42.14 -5.52
CA ALA A 275 20.60 42.98 -5.36
C ALA A 275 19.36 42.28 -5.96
N GLY A 276 18.32 42.05 -5.14
CA GLY A 276 17.10 41.37 -5.56
C GLY A 276 17.08 39.83 -5.42
N ALA A 277 18.13 39.24 -4.85
CA ALA A 277 18.12 37.81 -4.50
C ALA A 277 17.70 37.61 -3.05
N ASP A 278 16.85 36.57 -2.82
CA ASP A 278 16.42 36.20 -1.49
C ASP A 278 17.53 35.49 -0.69
N ASP A 279 18.44 34.78 -1.37
CA ASP A 279 19.54 34.02 -0.78
C ASP A 279 20.93 34.60 -1.11
N ALA A 280 21.89 34.42 -0.18
CA ALA A 280 23.28 34.77 -0.38
C ALA A 280 24.01 33.62 -1.11
N VAL A 281 24.93 33.98 -2.00
CA VAL A 281 25.78 33.04 -2.73
C VAL A 281 27.14 32.93 -2.02
N ASP A 282 27.55 31.69 -1.73
CA ASP A 282 28.85 31.43 -1.11
C ASP A 282 30.00 31.70 -2.09
N ILE A 283 30.96 32.51 -1.69
CA ILE A 283 32.23 32.63 -2.38
C ILE A 283 33.18 31.60 -1.78
N ARG A 284 33.54 30.58 -2.58
CA ARG A 284 34.44 29.50 -2.16
C ARG A 284 35.79 29.57 -2.91
N ALA A 285 36.87 29.52 -2.14
CA ALA A 285 38.20 29.30 -2.68
C ALA A 285 38.46 27.80 -2.78
N ARG A 286 38.97 27.34 -3.92
CA ARG A 286 39.30 25.95 -4.19
C ARG A 286 40.44 25.82 -5.18
N TYR A 287 41.27 24.79 -5.05
CA TYR A 287 42.29 24.50 -6.05
C TYR A 287 41.65 24.15 -7.41
N PRO A 288 42.36 24.41 -8.54
CA PRO A 288 41.92 23.97 -9.87
C PRO A 288 41.68 22.44 -9.92
N SER A 289 40.82 21.99 -10.83
CA SER A 289 40.42 20.58 -10.91
C SER A 289 41.56 19.58 -11.08
N GLU A 290 42.60 19.97 -11.81
CA GLU A 290 43.82 19.20 -12.05
C GLU A 290 44.66 18.98 -10.77
N HIS A 291 44.48 19.81 -9.75
CA HIS A 291 45.20 19.75 -8.47
C HIS A 291 44.32 19.26 -7.31
N ARG A 292 43.26 18.51 -7.59
CA ARG A 292 42.30 18.00 -6.60
C ARG A 292 42.33 16.49 -6.50
N GLY A 293 43.43 15.85 -6.45
CA GLY A 293 43.51 14.39 -6.31
C GLY A 293 44.30 14.00 -5.05
N ILE A 294 44.29 12.69 -4.75
CA ILE A 294 45.08 12.15 -3.63
C ILE A 294 46.55 12.53 -3.77
N LYS A 295 47.12 12.49 -4.99
CA LYS A 295 48.47 12.94 -5.26
C LYS A 295 48.70 14.43 -4.95
N ALA A 296 47.66 15.25 -5.08
CA ALA A 296 47.75 16.66 -4.73
C ALA A 296 47.88 16.85 -3.21
N MET A 297 47.29 15.94 -2.40
CA MET A 297 47.43 16.00 -0.94
C MET A 297 48.86 15.77 -0.46
N GLU A 298 49.64 14.96 -1.16
CA GLU A 298 51.07 14.76 -0.86
C GLU A 298 51.91 16.04 -1.10
N SER A 299 51.46 16.90 -2.00
CA SER A 299 52.14 18.15 -2.35
C SER A 299 51.70 19.36 -1.51
N ILE A 300 50.62 19.22 -0.71
CA ILE A 300 50.13 20.30 0.14
C ILE A 300 51.17 20.67 1.20
N ARG A 301 51.47 21.97 1.30
CA ARG A 301 52.30 22.51 2.36
C ARG A 301 51.49 23.42 3.26
N VAL A 302 51.65 23.25 4.53
CA VAL A 302 50.97 24.03 5.57
C VAL A 302 51.98 25.02 6.17
N SER A 303 51.56 26.26 6.39
CA SER A 303 52.37 27.24 7.08
C SER A 303 52.42 26.90 8.56
N THR A 304 53.64 26.77 9.07
CA THR A 304 53.90 26.44 10.47
C THR A 304 54.88 27.48 11.05
N ASN A 305 55.14 27.42 12.34
CA ASN A 305 56.10 28.28 12.99
C ASN A 305 57.55 28.05 12.49
N GLN A 306 57.80 26.91 11.82
CA GLN A 306 59.08 26.54 11.23
C GLN A 306 59.15 26.76 9.70
N GLY A 307 58.11 27.38 9.11
CA GLY A 307 58.01 27.60 7.68
C GLY A 307 56.98 26.71 7.00
N MET A 308 57.11 26.53 5.69
CA MET A 308 56.18 25.71 4.88
C MET A 308 56.54 24.22 4.95
N VAL A 309 55.80 23.45 5.70
CA VAL A 309 56.01 21.98 5.93
C VAL A 309 55.02 21.18 5.11
N PRO A 310 55.44 20.10 4.41
CA PRO A 310 54.53 19.18 3.74
C PRO A 310 53.56 18.54 4.74
N LEU A 311 52.25 18.45 4.35
CA LEU A 311 51.21 17.83 5.17
C LEU A 311 51.50 16.34 5.44
N SER A 312 52.14 15.67 4.48
CA SER A 312 52.52 14.26 4.57
C SER A 312 53.52 13.93 5.71
N ASN A 313 54.18 14.95 6.31
CA ASN A 313 55.09 14.73 7.41
C ASN A 313 54.38 14.36 8.74
N PHE A 314 53.09 14.71 8.86
CA PHE A 314 52.33 14.49 10.08
C PHE A 314 50.87 14.04 9.82
N VAL A 315 50.48 13.80 8.56
CA VAL A 315 49.17 13.25 8.18
C VAL A 315 49.37 12.01 7.34
N SER A 316 48.87 10.90 7.78
CA SER A 316 48.76 9.68 7.01
C SER A 316 47.38 9.59 6.33
N VAL A 317 47.36 9.05 5.12
CA VAL A 317 46.13 8.87 4.33
C VAL A 317 45.98 7.39 4.01
N GLU A 318 44.96 6.75 4.58
CA GLU A 318 44.71 5.33 4.41
C GLU A 318 43.34 5.07 3.79
N PRO A 319 43.21 4.10 2.88
CA PRO A 319 41.92 3.68 2.39
C PRO A 319 41.16 2.96 3.51
N ALA A 320 39.96 3.41 3.83
CA ALA A 320 39.09 2.83 4.80
C ALA A 320 37.75 2.49 4.15
N GLN A 321 37.05 1.50 4.71
CA GLN A 321 35.69 1.25 4.29
C GLN A 321 34.78 2.38 4.81
N GLY A 322 34.01 2.99 3.94
CA GLY A 322 33.05 4.03 4.30
C GLY A 322 32.06 3.50 5.34
N VAL A 323 31.76 4.34 6.33
CA VAL A 323 30.75 4.06 7.35
C VAL A 323 29.51 4.84 6.99
N ASP A 324 28.44 4.13 6.66
CA ASP A 324 27.17 4.72 6.33
C ASP A 324 26.24 4.84 7.56
N THR A 325 24.98 5.14 7.29
CA THR A 325 23.95 5.36 8.30
C THR A 325 23.78 4.13 9.20
N LEU A 326 23.92 4.31 10.49
CA LEU A 326 23.68 3.29 11.51
C LEU A 326 22.25 3.38 12.00
N ARG A 327 21.42 2.39 11.65
CA ARG A 327 20.03 2.33 12.09
C ARG A 327 19.87 1.51 13.36
N ARG A 328 19.02 1.99 14.25
CA ARG A 328 18.68 1.30 15.51
C ARG A 328 17.20 1.42 15.78
N ILE A 329 16.62 0.33 16.27
CA ILE A 329 15.27 0.31 16.82
C ILE A 329 15.37 -0.12 18.28
N ASN A 330 14.80 0.66 19.18
CA ASN A 330 14.84 0.41 20.62
C ASN A 330 16.28 0.15 21.14
N GLY A 331 17.26 0.91 20.61
CA GLY A 331 18.67 0.80 20.99
C GLY A 331 19.45 -0.34 20.35
N SER A 332 18.80 -1.28 19.67
CA SER A 332 19.44 -2.40 18.99
C SER A 332 19.72 -2.07 17.51
N PRO A 333 20.93 -2.34 17.02
CA PRO A 333 21.25 -2.26 15.60
C PRO A 333 20.31 -3.12 14.76
N ILE A 334 19.89 -2.56 13.63
CA ILE A 334 19.08 -3.27 12.64
C ILE A 334 19.68 -3.16 11.25
N GLU A 335 19.42 -4.18 10.45
CA GLU A 335 19.65 -4.16 9.00
C GLU A 335 18.40 -4.71 8.32
N ARG A 336 18.11 -4.23 7.11
CA ARG A 336 16.92 -4.65 6.34
C ARG A 336 17.31 -5.10 4.94
N ILE A 337 16.65 -6.18 4.50
CA ILE A 337 16.64 -6.61 3.10
C ILE A 337 15.22 -6.39 2.58
N ARG A 338 15.11 -5.85 1.39
CA ARG A 338 13.82 -5.56 0.78
C ARG A 338 13.81 -6.08 -0.65
N ALA A 339 12.64 -6.53 -1.09
CA ALA A 339 12.44 -6.99 -2.45
C ALA A 339 11.05 -6.62 -2.96
N GLN A 340 10.95 -6.49 -4.28
CA GLN A 340 9.71 -6.43 -5.00
C GLN A 340 9.37 -7.83 -5.52
N VAL A 341 8.08 -8.12 -5.73
CA VAL A 341 7.63 -9.34 -6.39
C VAL A 341 7.30 -9.07 -7.86
N VAL A 342 7.47 -10.10 -8.68
CA VAL A 342 7.04 -10.05 -10.09
C VAL A 342 5.52 -9.97 -10.15
N GLU A 343 5.01 -9.26 -11.15
CA GLU A 343 3.58 -9.15 -11.41
C GLU A 343 2.89 -10.52 -11.44
N GLY A 344 1.77 -10.64 -10.75
CA GLY A 344 0.99 -11.89 -10.65
C GLY A 344 1.41 -12.83 -9.52
N VAL A 345 2.47 -12.51 -8.76
CA VAL A 345 2.87 -13.25 -7.55
C VAL A 345 2.41 -12.49 -6.33
N LEU A 346 1.72 -13.19 -5.42
CA LEU A 346 1.29 -12.59 -4.15
C LEU A 346 2.49 -12.43 -3.20
N PRO A 347 2.63 -11.27 -2.55
CA PRO A 347 3.66 -11.08 -1.52
C PRO A 347 3.61 -12.13 -0.41
N ASP A 348 2.41 -12.56 -0.01
CA ASP A 348 2.20 -13.56 1.05
C ASP A 348 2.78 -14.93 0.67
N ASP A 349 2.66 -15.36 -0.59
CA ASP A 349 3.22 -16.62 -1.07
C ASP A 349 4.75 -16.57 -1.03
N ALA A 350 5.32 -15.44 -1.44
CA ALA A 350 6.76 -15.23 -1.39
C ALA A 350 7.29 -15.19 0.07
N VAL A 351 6.56 -14.54 0.97
CA VAL A 351 6.88 -14.52 2.41
C VAL A 351 6.79 -15.93 2.99
N ALA A 352 5.78 -16.73 2.62
CA ALA A 352 5.64 -18.11 3.07
C ALA A 352 6.83 -18.98 2.66
N ASP A 353 7.29 -18.90 1.40
CA ASP A 353 8.48 -19.61 0.92
C ASP A 353 9.74 -19.18 1.68
N LEU A 354 9.91 -17.88 1.90
CA LEU A 354 11.05 -17.34 2.65
C LEU A 354 11.02 -17.78 4.13
N LYS A 355 9.85 -17.82 4.78
CA LYS A 355 9.69 -18.32 6.16
C LYS A 355 10.09 -19.78 6.27
N VAL A 356 9.61 -20.64 5.36
CA VAL A 356 9.95 -22.07 5.34
C VAL A 356 11.46 -22.28 5.22
N TRP A 357 12.12 -21.48 4.37
CA TRP A 357 13.57 -21.57 4.24
C TRP A 357 14.29 -21.07 5.50
N LEU A 358 13.88 -19.93 6.06
CA LEU A 358 14.49 -19.36 7.27
C LEU A 358 14.39 -20.32 8.47
N ASP A 359 13.24 -20.97 8.62
CA ASP A 359 13.01 -21.96 9.70
C ASP A 359 13.90 -23.20 9.57
N GLY A 360 14.37 -23.48 8.36
CA GLY A 360 15.31 -24.57 8.10
C GLY A 360 16.80 -24.20 8.31
N GLN A 361 17.12 -22.93 8.59
CA GLN A 361 18.50 -22.47 8.82
C GLN A 361 18.84 -22.43 10.31
N ASP A 362 20.09 -22.73 10.64
CA ASP A 362 20.62 -22.65 12.00
C ASP A 362 21.36 -21.30 12.22
N PHE A 363 20.60 -20.21 12.21
CA PHE A 363 21.16 -18.88 12.49
C PHE A 363 21.40 -18.68 14.00
N ASP A 364 22.39 -17.83 14.32
CA ASP A 364 22.67 -17.48 15.72
C ASP A 364 21.41 -16.92 16.41
N SER A 365 20.98 -17.52 17.50
CA SER A 365 19.77 -17.15 18.26
C SER A 365 19.77 -15.70 18.79
N ARG A 366 20.92 -15.02 18.74
CA ARG A 366 21.04 -13.59 19.08
C ARG A 366 20.60 -12.66 17.93
N VAL A 367 20.35 -13.22 16.74
CA VAL A 367 19.82 -12.48 15.59
C VAL A 367 18.32 -12.74 15.52
N ASP A 368 17.54 -11.71 15.78
CA ASP A 368 16.10 -11.72 15.64
C ASP A 368 15.74 -11.35 14.18
N ILE A 369 14.99 -12.22 13.52
CA ILE A 369 14.58 -12.06 12.11
C ILE A 369 13.08 -11.86 12.06
N GLN A 370 12.64 -10.71 11.55
CA GLN A 370 11.23 -10.36 11.47
C GLN A 370 10.85 -9.96 10.04
N PHE A 371 9.68 -10.43 9.59
CA PHE A 371 9.07 -9.94 8.37
C PHE A 371 8.32 -8.65 8.66
N ARG A 372 8.57 -7.66 7.84
CA ARG A 372 7.96 -6.33 7.85
C ARG A 372 7.34 -6.03 6.48
N GLY A 373 6.78 -4.85 6.31
CA GLY A 373 6.22 -4.42 5.03
C GLY A 373 4.76 -4.81 4.87
N ALA A 374 4.37 -5.20 3.63
CA ALA A 374 2.96 -5.45 3.32
C ALA A 374 2.30 -6.51 4.21
N ASN A 375 3.02 -7.55 4.58
CA ASN A 375 2.49 -8.64 5.41
C ASN A 375 2.16 -8.17 6.84
N GLU A 376 3.03 -7.39 7.49
CA GLU A 376 2.78 -6.85 8.84
C GLU A 376 1.58 -5.88 8.83
N GLU A 377 1.58 -4.93 7.91
CA GLU A 377 0.49 -3.96 7.77
C GLU A 377 -0.85 -4.65 7.43
N GLN A 378 -0.80 -5.73 6.65
CA GLN A 378 -1.95 -6.55 6.33
C GLN A 378 -2.48 -7.27 7.56
N GLU A 379 -1.63 -7.92 8.37
CA GLU A 379 -2.02 -8.61 9.60
C GLU A 379 -2.64 -7.64 10.60
N GLU A 380 -2.03 -6.47 10.81
CA GLU A 380 -2.56 -5.41 11.68
C GLU A 380 -3.91 -4.88 11.18
N SER A 381 -4.04 -4.66 9.87
CA SER A 381 -5.27 -4.19 9.25
C SER A 381 -6.40 -5.22 9.34
N ILE A 382 -6.12 -6.49 9.10
CA ILE A 382 -7.10 -7.58 9.26
C ILE A 382 -7.55 -7.67 10.71
N ALA A 383 -6.63 -7.57 11.68
CA ALA A 383 -6.96 -7.57 13.09
C ALA A 383 -7.86 -6.38 13.46
N PHE A 384 -7.49 -5.17 13.01
CA PHE A 384 -8.29 -3.97 13.23
C PHE A 384 -9.70 -4.09 12.62
N VAL A 385 -9.80 -4.48 11.34
CA VAL A 385 -11.09 -4.62 10.64
C VAL A 385 -11.94 -5.69 11.29
N SER A 386 -11.34 -6.80 11.75
CA SER A 386 -12.04 -7.87 12.45
C SER A 386 -12.65 -7.39 13.78
N VAL A 387 -11.89 -6.64 14.58
CA VAL A 387 -12.38 -6.05 15.83
C VAL A 387 -13.47 -5.00 15.54
N ALA A 388 -13.27 -4.14 14.55
CA ALA A 388 -14.25 -3.12 14.15
C ALA A 388 -15.55 -3.78 13.66
N PHE A 389 -15.46 -4.86 12.88
CA PHE A 389 -16.61 -5.62 12.41
C PHE A 389 -17.38 -6.26 13.58
N LEU A 390 -16.68 -6.91 14.50
CA LEU A 390 -17.30 -7.53 15.68
C LEU A 390 -17.99 -6.48 16.57
N LEU A 391 -17.33 -5.35 16.79
CA LEU A 391 -17.90 -4.22 17.56
C LEU A 391 -19.13 -3.63 16.85
N SER A 392 -19.07 -3.47 15.53
CA SER A 392 -20.22 -3.03 14.72
C SER A 392 -21.41 -4.00 14.83
N LEU A 393 -21.16 -5.30 14.74
CA LEU A 393 -22.20 -6.32 14.94
C LEU A 393 -22.79 -6.28 16.35
N LEU A 394 -21.95 -6.08 17.37
CA LEU A 394 -22.40 -5.94 18.77
C LEU A 394 -23.30 -4.72 18.95
N LEU A 395 -22.88 -3.56 18.42
CA LEU A 395 -23.68 -2.33 18.49
C LEU A 395 -25.00 -2.49 17.74
N MET A 396 -24.98 -3.06 16.53
CA MET A 396 -26.20 -3.36 15.78
C MET A 396 -27.10 -4.33 16.56
N PHE A 397 -26.54 -5.36 17.18
CA PHE A 397 -27.31 -6.29 18.01
C PHE A 397 -28.01 -5.59 19.16
N VAL A 398 -27.31 -4.74 19.93
CA VAL A 398 -27.90 -3.98 21.05
C VAL A 398 -29.02 -3.07 20.56
N LEU A 399 -28.81 -2.35 19.47
CA LEU A 399 -29.83 -1.47 18.87
C LEU A 399 -31.06 -2.28 18.41
N LEU A 400 -30.86 -3.43 17.76
CA LEU A 400 -31.93 -4.30 17.29
C LEU A 400 -32.73 -4.91 18.46
N VAL A 401 -32.04 -5.36 19.51
CA VAL A 401 -32.71 -5.87 20.72
C VAL A 401 -33.54 -4.77 21.36
N THR A 402 -33.04 -3.56 21.44
CA THR A 402 -33.77 -2.39 21.97
C THR A 402 -34.98 -2.05 21.11
N GLN A 403 -34.84 -2.10 19.77
CA GLN A 403 -35.92 -1.79 18.81
C GLN A 403 -37.05 -2.83 18.81
N PHE A 404 -36.68 -4.10 18.78
CA PHE A 404 -37.65 -5.20 18.62
C PHE A 404 -38.06 -5.87 19.96
N ASN A 405 -37.38 -5.52 21.04
CA ASN A 405 -37.54 -6.18 22.35
C ASN A 405 -37.50 -7.73 22.26
N SER A 406 -36.62 -8.25 21.37
CA SER A 406 -36.55 -9.68 21.07
C SER A 406 -35.13 -10.07 20.64
N PHE A 407 -34.44 -10.90 21.42
CA PHE A 407 -33.15 -11.47 21.07
C PHE A 407 -33.22 -12.31 19.79
N TYR A 408 -34.29 -13.12 19.64
CA TYR A 408 -34.45 -14.00 18.49
C TYR A 408 -34.54 -13.24 17.16
N GLN A 409 -35.35 -12.17 17.09
CA GLN A 409 -35.49 -11.36 15.88
C GLN A 409 -34.19 -10.63 15.54
N SER A 410 -33.48 -10.13 16.54
CA SER A 410 -32.20 -9.47 16.37
C SER A 410 -31.14 -10.42 15.77
N VAL A 411 -31.05 -11.64 16.29
CA VAL A 411 -30.15 -12.66 15.74
C VAL A 411 -30.50 -13.03 14.30
N LEU A 412 -31.79 -13.17 13.99
CA LEU A 412 -32.25 -13.47 12.62
C LEU A 412 -31.87 -12.38 11.63
N ILE A 413 -31.96 -11.09 12.04
CA ILE A 413 -31.57 -9.96 11.20
C ILE A 413 -30.06 -10.00 10.95
N LEU A 414 -29.26 -10.26 11.99
CA LEU A 414 -27.80 -10.32 11.87
C LEU A 414 -27.31 -11.52 11.06
N LEU A 415 -28.06 -12.63 11.03
CA LEU A 415 -27.70 -13.79 10.20
C LEU A 415 -27.60 -13.43 8.70
N ALA A 416 -28.36 -12.43 8.26
CA ALA A 416 -28.29 -11.95 6.88
C ALA A 416 -26.94 -11.28 6.54
N VAL A 417 -26.20 -10.78 7.54
CA VAL A 417 -24.85 -10.23 7.34
C VAL A 417 -23.90 -11.36 6.90
N ILE A 418 -24.02 -12.55 7.50
CA ILE A 418 -23.22 -13.72 7.10
C ILE A 418 -23.53 -14.12 5.66
N MET A 419 -24.80 -14.08 5.28
CA MET A 419 -25.22 -14.35 3.90
C MET A 419 -24.70 -13.31 2.91
N SER A 420 -24.66 -12.03 3.30
CA SER A 420 -24.13 -10.98 2.47
C SER A 420 -22.60 -11.09 2.27
N THR A 421 -21.88 -11.49 3.32
CA THR A 421 -20.43 -11.77 3.23
C THR A 421 -20.15 -12.91 2.25
N ALA A 422 -20.93 -13.98 2.29
CA ALA A 422 -20.82 -15.05 1.30
C ALA A 422 -21.06 -14.54 -0.14
N GLY A 423 -21.98 -13.60 -0.32
CA GLY A 423 -22.21 -12.93 -1.61
C GLY A 423 -20.98 -12.15 -2.10
N VAL A 424 -20.26 -11.45 -1.20
CA VAL A 424 -19.00 -10.76 -1.53
C VAL A 424 -17.93 -11.76 -1.99
N LEU A 425 -17.78 -12.89 -1.28
CA LEU A 425 -16.79 -13.92 -1.65
C LEU A 425 -17.10 -14.52 -3.04
N VAL A 426 -18.36 -14.77 -3.35
CA VAL A 426 -18.77 -15.20 -4.70
C VAL A 426 -18.43 -14.13 -5.74
N GLY A 427 -18.67 -12.85 -5.43
CA GLY A 427 -18.31 -11.74 -6.32
C GLY A 427 -16.82 -11.69 -6.60
N LEU A 428 -15.97 -11.85 -5.59
CA LEU A 428 -14.51 -11.89 -5.74
C LEU A 428 -14.06 -13.09 -6.58
N MET A 429 -14.66 -14.27 -6.40
CA MET A 429 -14.36 -15.46 -7.21
C MET A 429 -14.74 -15.26 -8.68
N LEU A 430 -15.91 -14.67 -8.95
CA LEU A 430 -16.38 -14.43 -10.32
C LEU A 430 -15.57 -13.36 -11.06
N THR A 431 -15.06 -12.37 -10.33
CA THR A 431 -14.22 -11.29 -10.90
C THR A 431 -12.72 -11.63 -10.87
N GLU A 432 -12.35 -12.80 -10.35
CA GLU A 432 -10.97 -13.25 -10.18
C GLU A 432 -10.07 -12.25 -9.42
N ARG A 433 -10.64 -11.50 -8.49
CA ARG A 433 -9.92 -10.50 -7.69
C ARG A 433 -9.53 -11.06 -6.33
N PRO A 434 -8.32 -10.73 -5.81
CA PRO A 434 -7.93 -11.08 -4.46
C PRO A 434 -8.74 -10.29 -3.42
N PHE A 435 -8.79 -10.80 -2.20
CA PHE A 435 -9.41 -10.10 -1.06
C PHE A 435 -8.48 -8.99 -0.56
N SER A 436 -8.90 -7.74 -0.68
CA SER A 436 -8.17 -6.63 -0.07
C SER A 436 -8.52 -6.51 1.41
N ALA A 437 -7.52 -6.58 2.28
CA ALA A 437 -7.70 -6.46 3.73
C ALA A 437 -8.42 -5.16 4.11
N ILE A 438 -8.05 -4.05 3.51
CA ILE A 438 -8.64 -2.73 3.78
C ILE A 438 -9.93 -2.54 2.99
N LEU A 439 -9.86 -2.55 1.65
CA LEU A 439 -11.00 -2.13 0.82
C LEU A 439 -12.17 -3.10 0.92
N THR A 440 -11.92 -4.40 0.78
CA THR A 440 -12.98 -5.40 0.87
C THR A 440 -13.47 -5.53 2.32
N GLY A 441 -12.56 -5.45 3.31
CA GLY A 441 -12.92 -5.49 4.72
C GLY A 441 -13.87 -4.35 5.12
N ILE A 442 -13.53 -3.11 4.82
CA ILE A 442 -14.41 -1.95 5.07
C ILE A 442 -15.71 -2.07 4.27
N GLY A 443 -15.63 -2.57 3.03
CA GLY A 443 -16.80 -2.83 2.19
C GLY A 443 -17.79 -3.79 2.83
N ILE A 444 -17.32 -4.87 3.46
CA ILE A 444 -18.16 -5.83 4.19
C ILE A 444 -18.84 -5.17 5.40
N VAL A 445 -18.11 -4.37 6.18
CA VAL A 445 -18.67 -3.64 7.33
C VAL A 445 -19.78 -2.69 6.86
N SER A 446 -19.55 -1.95 5.78
CA SER A 446 -20.55 -1.04 5.20
C SER A 446 -21.77 -1.78 4.66
N LEU A 447 -21.55 -2.90 3.97
CA LEU A 447 -22.62 -3.73 3.42
C LEU A 447 -23.50 -4.32 4.52
N ALA A 448 -22.93 -4.69 5.67
CA ALA A 448 -23.67 -5.17 6.82
C ALA A 448 -24.79 -4.19 7.24
N GLY A 449 -24.49 -2.89 7.31
CA GLY A 449 -25.47 -1.84 7.63
C GLY A 449 -26.62 -1.76 6.62
N ILE A 450 -26.33 -1.89 5.32
CA ILE A 450 -27.33 -1.84 4.24
C ILE A 450 -28.26 -3.06 4.30
N VAL A 451 -27.70 -4.26 4.48
CA VAL A 451 -28.45 -5.53 4.51
C VAL A 451 -29.35 -5.61 5.73
N VAL A 452 -28.85 -5.18 6.89
CA VAL A 452 -29.61 -5.12 8.14
C VAL A 452 -30.85 -4.24 7.98
N ASN A 453 -30.73 -3.07 7.33
CA ASN A 453 -31.87 -2.18 7.10
C ASN A 453 -33.03 -2.86 6.33
N ASN A 454 -32.74 -3.62 5.29
CA ASN A 454 -33.77 -4.34 4.53
C ASN A 454 -34.46 -5.41 5.39
N ASN A 455 -33.72 -6.10 6.25
CA ASN A 455 -34.27 -7.13 7.14
C ASN A 455 -35.08 -6.53 8.30
N ILE A 456 -34.70 -5.37 8.83
CA ILE A 456 -35.48 -4.62 9.82
C ILE A 456 -36.88 -4.37 9.29
N VAL A 457 -36.99 -3.83 8.08
CA VAL A 457 -38.28 -3.54 7.43
C VAL A 457 -39.13 -4.79 7.20
N LEU A 458 -38.48 -5.92 6.88
CA LEU A 458 -39.19 -7.20 6.69
C LEU A 458 -39.75 -7.72 8.02
N ILE A 459 -38.95 -7.73 9.08
CA ILE A 459 -39.37 -8.21 10.42
C ILE A 459 -40.44 -7.28 11.01
N ASP A 460 -40.30 -5.97 10.85
CA ASP A 460 -41.31 -5.01 11.27
C ASP A 460 -42.67 -5.26 10.57
N THR A 461 -42.65 -5.53 9.27
CA THR A 461 -43.86 -5.88 8.53
C THR A 461 -44.46 -7.21 9.02
N PHE A 462 -43.62 -8.21 9.29
CA PHE A 462 -44.07 -9.46 9.87
C PHE A 462 -44.77 -9.24 11.22
N ASN A 463 -44.19 -8.46 12.12
CA ASN A 463 -44.75 -8.10 13.41
C ASN A 463 -46.08 -7.36 13.27
N PHE A 464 -46.14 -6.39 12.34
CA PHE A 464 -47.36 -5.63 12.04
C PHE A 464 -48.50 -6.53 11.53
N VAL A 465 -48.23 -7.38 10.55
CA VAL A 465 -49.24 -8.33 10.01
C VAL A 465 -49.67 -9.31 11.08
N ARG A 466 -48.76 -9.80 11.92
CA ARG A 466 -49.05 -10.72 13.02
C ARG A 466 -49.95 -10.11 14.09
N GLN A 467 -49.73 -8.83 14.44
CA GLN A 467 -50.55 -8.11 15.40
C GLN A 467 -51.97 -7.83 14.86
N ARG A 468 -52.08 -7.53 13.56
CA ARG A 468 -53.33 -7.18 12.92
C ARG A 468 -54.22 -8.41 12.63
N HIS A 469 -53.59 -9.55 12.40
CA HIS A 469 -54.26 -10.82 12.07
C HIS A 469 -53.73 -11.96 12.94
N PRO A 470 -54.07 -11.99 14.24
CA PRO A 470 -53.60 -13.00 15.18
C PRO A 470 -54.14 -14.39 14.87
N GLU A 471 -55.26 -14.49 14.15
CA GLU A 471 -55.93 -15.73 13.74
C GLU A 471 -55.18 -16.48 12.61
N LEU A 472 -54.32 -15.83 11.87
CA LEU A 472 -53.61 -16.44 10.75
C LEU A 472 -52.48 -17.38 11.23
N PRO A 473 -52.27 -18.52 10.57
CA PRO A 473 -51.12 -19.36 10.84
C PRO A 473 -49.83 -18.64 10.47
N ILE A 474 -48.75 -18.88 11.24
CA ILE A 474 -47.44 -18.18 11.10
C ILE A 474 -46.93 -18.21 9.64
N ASN A 475 -47.04 -19.36 8.95
CA ASN A 475 -46.62 -19.50 7.57
C ASN A 475 -47.33 -18.51 6.61
N SER A 476 -48.65 -18.30 6.84
CA SER A 476 -49.41 -17.34 6.04
C SER A 476 -49.02 -15.90 6.32
N VAL A 477 -48.71 -15.58 7.57
CA VAL A 477 -48.17 -14.24 7.96
C VAL A 477 -46.84 -14.00 7.28
N ILE A 478 -45.93 -14.97 7.29
CA ILE A 478 -44.61 -14.85 6.62
C ILE A 478 -44.79 -14.60 5.11
N ILE A 479 -45.64 -15.40 4.44
CA ILE A 479 -45.88 -15.27 3.00
C ILE A 479 -46.48 -13.90 2.67
N ARG A 480 -47.43 -13.39 3.48
CA ARG A 480 -48.00 -12.04 3.28
C ARG A 480 -46.99 -10.94 3.50
N ALA A 481 -46.25 -10.97 4.60
CA ALA A 481 -45.23 -9.97 4.91
C ALA A 481 -44.14 -9.90 3.82
N THR A 482 -43.64 -11.04 3.37
CA THR A 482 -42.61 -11.11 2.32
C THR A 482 -43.13 -10.66 0.95
N ALA A 483 -44.38 -11.03 0.60
CA ALA A 483 -45.01 -10.61 -0.67
C ALA A 483 -45.26 -9.09 -0.71
N GLN A 484 -45.66 -8.46 0.41
CA GLN A 484 -45.87 -7.02 0.51
C GLN A 484 -44.57 -6.24 0.35
N ARG A 485 -43.46 -6.78 0.85
CA ARG A 485 -42.12 -6.13 0.83
C ARG A 485 -41.28 -6.46 -0.41
N LEU A 486 -41.70 -7.43 -1.22
CA LEU A 486 -40.95 -7.87 -2.39
C LEU A 486 -40.60 -6.70 -3.34
N ARG A 487 -41.59 -5.89 -3.74
CA ARG A 487 -41.37 -4.75 -4.65
C ARG A 487 -40.48 -3.67 -4.07
N PRO A 488 -40.73 -3.14 -2.85
CA PRO A 488 -39.84 -2.15 -2.23
C PRO A 488 -38.39 -2.66 -2.11
N VAL A 489 -38.18 -3.89 -1.63
CA VAL A 489 -36.85 -4.48 -1.46
C VAL A 489 -36.14 -4.66 -2.80
N MET A 490 -36.84 -5.18 -3.82
CA MET A 490 -36.26 -5.31 -5.16
C MET A 490 -35.91 -3.96 -5.77
N LEU A 491 -36.74 -2.91 -5.54
CA LEU A 491 -36.45 -1.58 -6.04
C LEU A 491 -35.23 -0.96 -5.36
N THR A 492 -35.15 -1.04 -4.01
CA THR A 492 -33.99 -0.53 -3.26
C THR A 492 -32.72 -1.26 -3.65
N THR A 493 -32.76 -2.58 -3.81
CA THR A 493 -31.60 -3.37 -4.25
C THR A 493 -31.17 -2.97 -5.67
N ALA A 494 -32.13 -2.87 -6.60
CA ALA A 494 -31.83 -2.48 -7.97
C ALA A 494 -31.24 -1.06 -8.04
N THR A 495 -31.82 -0.09 -7.34
CA THR A 495 -31.28 1.29 -7.31
C THR A 495 -29.88 1.35 -6.70
N THR A 496 -29.59 0.57 -5.67
CA THR A 496 -28.25 0.49 -5.08
C THR A 496 -27.26 -0.13 -6.06
N VAL A 497 -27.62 -1.25 -6.71
CA VAL A 497 -26.75 -1.91 -7.70
C VAL A 497 -26.47 -0.99 -8.88
N PHE A 498 -27.51 -0.38 -9.48
CA PHE A 498 -27.34 0.53 -10.60
C PHE A 498 -26.60 1.82 -10.20
N GLY A 499 -26.78 2.31 -8.97
CA GLY A 499 -26.04 3.46 -8.46
C GLY A 499 -24.54 3.20 -8.27
N LEU A 500 -24.15 1.96 -7.93
CA LEU A 500 -22.76 1.56 -7.76
C LEU A 500 -22.11 0.99 -9.04
N LEU A 501 -22.92 0.66 -10.05
CA LEU A 501 -22.44 0.06 -11.29
C LEU A 501 -21.38 0.89 -12.02
N PRO A 502 -21.52 2.23 -12.17
CA PRO A 502 -20.49 3.04 -12.81
C PRO A 502 -19.14 2.95 -12.08
N LEU A 503 -19.17 2.97 -10.75
CA LEU A 503 -17.97 2.81 -9.93
C LEU A 503 -17.35 1.41 -10.08
N ALA A 504 -18.18 0.37 -10.12
CA ALA A 504 -17.73 -1.00 -10.30
C ALA A 504 -17.10 -1.26 -11.68
N LEU A 505 -17.56 -0.55 -12.70
CA LEU A 505 -17.04 -0.61 -14.08
C LEU A 505 -15.87 0.36 -14.34
N GLY A 506 -15.39 1.07 -13.32
CA GLY A 506 -14.29 2.02 -13.46
C GLY A 506 -14.64 3.25 -14.32
N MET A 507 -15.92 3.56 -14.48
CA MET A 507 -16.35 4.76 -15.22
C MET A 507 -16.04 6.00 -14.38
N SER A 508 -14.85 6.56 -14.54
CA SER A 508 -14.50 7.86 -13.97
C SER A 508 -15.10 8.98 -14.80
N VAL A 509 -15.95 9.78 -14.20
CA VAL A 509 -16.38 11.05 -14.82
C VAL A 509 -15.39 12.11 -14.34
N ASP A 510 -14.50 12.53 -15.22
CA ASP A 510 -13.50 13.56 -14.94
C ASP A 510 -14.19 14.93 -14.87
N LEU A 511 -14.74 15.27 -13.70
CA LEU A 511 -15.45 16.53 -13.46
C LEU A 511 -14.50 17.73 -13.23
N ILE A 512 -13.19 17.49 -13.17
CA ILE A 512 -12.19 18.51 -12.75
C ILE A 512 -11.34 19.01 -13.93
N ASN A 513 -11.33 18.33 -15.06
CA ASN A 513 -10.56 18.74 -16.24
C ASN A 513 -11.44 19.56 -17.24
N ARG A 514 -11.85 20.76 -16.80
CA ARG A 514 -12.25 21.84 -17.72
C ARG A 514 -11.60 23.15 -17.33
#